data_0580da2019e65e09a67e05e87e741dc0
#
_entry.id   0580da2019e65e09a67e05e87e741dc0
#
_cell.length_a   1.000
_cell.length_b   1.000
_cell.length_c   1.000
_cell.angle_alpha   90.00
_cell.angle_beta   90.00
_cell.angle_gamma   90.00
#
_symmetry.space_group_name_H-M   'P 1'
#
loop_
_entity.id
_entity.type
_entity.pdbx_description
1 polymer ?
#
loop_
_entity_poly.entity_id
_entity_poly.type
_entity_poly.pdbx_seq_one_letter_code
_entity_poly.pdbx_strand_id
1 'polypeptide(L)'
;MPIGEAMAKDWVFAVVPKKASSPFYVEAGRGCQDAANQLKTVKCVFRGAMKTNDARRQDNVILQLIEEGVDGIAVAVTQSKFLANHSIYQAVKKGIPVVTFDADFSSEHQYLRKAYIGTNNLELGRALGETVKKLRPEGGSICIFTGRLDSPNLNLRIMGIRSVLSGINYGQPPGARLRGEHGWKEWSRCPLPHRGDFDRAITQLRLAFEKPDQVNTLIGVGGGPQNAIKKYQRLMSVNKKYLDSKEFVVVFADTNSSQLKHLKAGMSHYNVGQNPYEMGRQAIVTLHKIVTNKAYEKTYFTPLTYCDTDNYQTCTAK
;
A
#
# COMPACT_ATOMS: atom_id res chain seq x y z
N MET A 1 44.05 -19.16 -28.43
CA MET A 1 42.81 -18.42 -28.80
C MET A 1 42.31 -17.75 -27.53
N PRO A 2 42.12 -16.44 -27.47
CA PRO A 2 41.51 -15.82 -26.29
C PRO A 2 40.07 -16.28 -26.19
N ILE A 3 39.70 -16.83 -25.04
CA ILE A 3 38.32 -17.14 -24.66
C ILE A 3 37.65 -15.78 -24.55
N GLY A 4 36.80 -15.43 -25.55
CA GLY A 4 36.01 -14.21 -25.49
C GLY A 4 35.18 -14.21 -24.21
N GLU A 5 35.38 -13.23 -23.33
CA GLU A 5 34.49 -12.95 -22.24
C GLU A 5 33.07 -12.74 -22.82
N ALA A 6 32.18 -13.68 -22.57
CA ALA A 6 30.79 -13.51 -22.89
C ALA A 6 30.30 -12.25 -22.14
N MET A 7 30.04 -11.17 -22.87
CA MET A 7 29.51 -9.95 -22.31
C MET A 7 28.26 -10.33 -21.47
N ALA A 8 28.28 -9.99 -20.19
CA ALA A 8 27.16 -10.25 -19.32
C ALA A 8 25.91 -9.57 -19.90
N LYS A 9 24.83 -10.32 -20.07
CA LYS A 9 23.57 -9.79 -20.60
C LYS A 9 23.03 -8.70 -19.66
N ASP A 10 22.76 -7.52 -20.21
CA ASP A 10 22.05 -6.46 -19.49
C ASP A 10 20.55 -6.80 -19.43
N TRP A 11 20.05 -7.01 -18.22
CA TRP A 11 18.64 -7.30 -17.96
C TRP A 11 17.84 -6.02 -17.85
N VAL A 12 16.64 -5.97 -18.44
CA VAL A 12 15.70 -4.84 -18.30
C VAL A 12 14.51 -5.27 -17.47
N PHE A 13 14.38 -4.74 -16.25
CA PHE A 13 13.24 -5.02 -15.38
C PHE A 13 12.33 -3.81 -15.23
N ALA A 14 11.03 -4.06 -15.37
CA ALA A 14 10.01 -3.03 -15.22
C ALA A 14 9.36 -3.10 -13.84
N VAL A 15 9.19 -1.92 -13.19
CA VAL A 15 8.39 -1.75 -11.98
C VAL A 15 7.14 -0.94 -12.34
N VAL A 16 5.98 -1.56 -12.24
CA VAL A 16 4.71 -0.99 -12.67
C VAL A 16 3.80 -0.73 -11.45
N PRO A 17 3.74 0.52 -10.96
CA PRO A 17 2.93 0.91 -9.82
C PRO A 17 1.45 1.07 -10.19
N LYS A 18 0.57 1.18 -9.18
CA LYS A 18 -0.84 1.57 -9.38
C LYS A 18 -0.98 3.03 -9.83
N LYS A 19 -0.16 3.93 -9.27
CA LYS A 19 -0.10 5.37 -9.59
C LYS A 19 1.32 5.87 -9.44
N ALA A 20 2.02 6.12 -10.55
CA ALA A 20 3.44 6.46 -10.55
C ALA A 20 3.78 7.78 -9.82
N SER A 21 2.84 8.73 -9.74
CA SER A 21 3.03 10.00 -9.02
C SER A 21 2.76 9.93 -7.51
N SER A 22 2.35 8.78 -6.98
CA SER A 22 2.15 8.63 -5.54
C SER A 22 3.50 8.62 -4.82
N PRO A 23 3.67 9.39 -3.72
CA PRO A 23 4.91 9.38 -2.94
C PRO A 23 5.37 7.99 -2.51
N PHE A 24 4.42 7.11 -2.18
CA PHE A 24 4.67 5.71 -1.87
C PHE A 24 5.40 4.99 -3.03
N TYR A 25 4.89 5.11 -4.24
CA TYR A 25 5.47 4.42 -5.40
C TYR A 25 6.73 5.12 -5.94
N VAL A 26 6.89 6.43 -5.73
CA VAL A 26 8.15 7.12 -6.04
C VAL A 26 9.30 6.52 -5.22
N GLU A 27 9.07 6.20 -3.94
CA GLU A 27 10.07 5.51 -3.11
C GLU A 27 10.36 4.09 -3.61
N ALA A 28 9.35 3.34 -4.08
CA ALA A 28 9.58 2.03 -4.69
C ALA A 28 10.41 2.16 -5.99
N GLY A 29 10.16 3.18 -6.79
CA GLY A 29 10.97 3.50 -7.98
C GLY A 29 12.43 3.81 -7.63
N ARG A 30 12.68 4.52 -6.52
CA ARG A 30 14.04 4.79 -6.02
C ARG A 30 14.74 3.48 -5.61
N GLY A 31 14.06 2.62 -4.85
CA GLY A 31 14.59 1.30 -4.49
C GLY A 31 14.93 0.43 -5.70
N CYS A 32 14.06 0.45 -6.74
CA CYS A 32 14.34 -0.21 -8.02
C CYS A 32 15.64 0.30 -8.66
N GLN A 33 15.80 1.62 -8.76
CA GLN A 33 16.97 2.23 -9.39
C GLN A 33 18.26 1.90 -8.62
N ASP A 34 18.21 1.97 -7.29
CA ASP A 34 19.36 1.67 -6.44
C ASP A 34 19.78 0.18 -6.54
N ALA A 35 18.80 -0.74 -6.59
CA ALA A 35 19.09 -2.16 -6.82
C ALA A 35 19.72 -2.39 -8.19
N ALA A 36 19.22 -1.73 -9.24
CA ALA A 36 19.80 -1.82 -10.58
C ALA A 36 21.26 -1.32 -10.61
N ASN A 37 21.53 -0.19 -9.98
CA ASN A 37 22.88 0.38 -9.87
C ASN A 37 23.85 -0.57 -9.13
N GLN A 38 23.39 -1.25 -8.07
CA GLN A 38 24.18 -2.22 -7.33
C GLN A 38 24.48 -3.48 -8.13
N LEU A 39 23.52 -3.97 -8.91
CA LEU A 39 23.67 -5.18 -9.72
C LEU A 39 24.49 -4.97 -10.99
N LYS A 40 24.66 -3.73 -11.46
CA LYS A 40 25.43 -3.30 -12.64
C LYS A 40 25.01 -3.88 -14.00
N THR A 41 24.39 -5.07 -14.01
CA THR A 41 23.87 -5.79 -15.20
C THR A 41 22.36 -5.65 -15.33
N VAL A 42 21.74 -4.69 -14.64
CA VAL A 42 20.30 -4.50 -14.62
C VAL A 42 19.93 -3.04 -14.91
N LYS A 43 18.95 -2.83 -15.76
CA LYS A 43 18.28 -1.55 -15.96
C LYS A 43 16.89 -1.58 -15.32
N CYS A 44 16.59 -0.62 -14.45
CA CYS A 44 15.25 -0.41 -13.91
C CYS A 44 14.43 0.50 -14.81
N VAL A 45 13.23 0.08 -15.16
CA VAL A 45 12.21 0.88 -15.86
C VAL A 45 11.03 1.08 -14.92
N PHE A 46 10.92 2.26 -14.31
CA PHE A 46 9.76 2.62 -13.48
C PHE A 46 8.72 3.33 -14.35
N ARG A 47 7.58 2.68 -14.63
CA ARG A 47 6.55 3.21 -15.51
C ARG A 47 5.15 2.83 -15.05
N GLY A 48 4.21 3.81 -15.03
CA GLY A 48 2.82 3.60 -14.63
C GLY A 48 1.94 4.80 -14.90
N ALA A 49 0.64 4.66 -14.65
CA ALA A 49 -0.31 5.76 -14.77
C ALA A 49 0.02 6.88 -13.77
N MET A 50 0.03 8.13 -14.24
CA MET A 50 0.42 9.28 -13.41
C MET A 50 -0.70 9.80 -12.52
N LYS A 51 -1.95 9.81 -12.99
CA LYS A 51 -3.05 10.54 -12.33
C LYS A 51 -4.00 9.65 -11.52
N THR A 52 -4.22 8.41 -11.93
CA THR A 52 -5.28 7.55 -11.37
C THR A 52 -4.81 6.12 -11.15
N ASN A 53 -5.43 5.42 -10.20
CA ASN A 53 -5.32 3.97 -10.06
C ASN A 53 -6.30 3.32 -11.04
N ASP A 54 -5.92 3.22 -12.30
CA ASP A 54 -6.74 2.71 -13.39
C ASP A 54 -6.16 1.40 -13.94
N ALA A 55 -6.93 0.32 -13.87
CA ALA A 55 -6.48 -1.01 -14.26
C ALA A 55 -6.22 -1.09 -15.77
N ARG A 56 -7.01 -0.43 -16.61
CA ARG A 56 -6.81 -0.43 -18.08
C ARG A 56 -5.53 0.29 -18.47
N ARG A 57 -5.25 1.42 -17.81
CA ARG A 57 -3.98 2.14 -18.03
C ARG A 57 -2.78 1.33 -17.56
N GLN A 58 -2.91 0.65 -16.43
CA GLN A 58 -1.84 -0.24 -15.95
C GLN A 58 -1.61 -1.40 -16.92
N ASP A 59 -2.69 -2.01 -17.42
CA ASP A 59 -2.66 -3.08 -18.41
C ASP A 59 -1.95 -2.65 -19.70
N ASN A 60 -2.32 -1.48 -20.26
CA ASN A 60 -1.67 -0.94 -21.46
C ASN A 60 -0.16 -0.69 -21.24
N VAL A 61 0.24 -0.18 -20.07
CA VAL A 61 1.66 0.01 -19.74
C VAL A 61 2.40 -1.32 -19.73
N ILE A 62 1.79 -2.38 -19.16
CA ILE A 62 2.41 -3.70 -19.12
C ILE A 62 2.52 -4.28 -20.54
N LEU A 63 1.48 -4.15 -21.38
CA LEU A 63 1.53 -4.60 -22.78
C LEU A 63 2.65 -3.90 -23.56
N GLN A 64 2.80 -2.58 -23.44
CA GLN A 64 3.90 -1.83 -24.05
C GLN A 64 5.27 -2.33 -23.60
N LEU A 65 5.45 -2.59 -22.31
CA LEU A 65 6.71 -3.12 -21.76
C LEU A 65 7.02 -4.53 -22.28
N ILE A 66 5.99 -5.35 -22.47
CA ILE A 66 6.15 -6.68 -23.09
C ILE A 66 6.61 -6.55 -24.53
N GLU A 67 6.05 -5.59 -25.29
CA GLU A 67 6.45 -5.31 -26.69
C GLU A 67 7.88 -4.75 -26.78
N GLU A 68 8.27 -3.92 -25.81
CA GLU A 68 9.63 -3.39 -25.68
C GLU A 68 10.66 -4.46 -25.29
N GLY A 69 10.22 -5.67 -24.92
CA GLY A 69 11.10 -6.80 -24.64
C GLY A 69 11.74 -6.76 -23.26
N VAL A 70 11.03 -6.32 -22.21
CA VAL A 70 11.55 -6.39 -20.82
C VAL A 70 11.76 -7.84 -20.39
N ASP A 71 12.81 -8.08 -19.60
CA ASP A 71 13.19 -9.40 -19.10
C ASP A 71 12.48 -9.82 -17.81
N GLY A 72 11.71 -8.92 -17.19
CA GLY A 72 10.93 -9.22 -16.00
C GLY A 72 10.05 -8.04 -15.58
N ILE A 73 8.95 -8.35 -14.93
CA ILE A 73 7.95 -7.36 -14.50
C ILE A 73 7.66 -7.50 -13.03
N ALA A 74 7.82 -6.40 -12.28
CA ALA A 74 7.31 -6.22 -10.94
C ALA A 74 6.06 -5.35 -10.99
N VAL A 75 4.90 -5.83 -10.56
CA VAL A 75 3.63 -5.12 -10.65
C VAL A 75 2.94 -4.96 -9.29
N ALA A 76 2.49 -3.75 -8.96
CA ALA A 76 1.55 -3.51 -7.88
C ALA A 76 0.12 -3.65 -8.43
N VAL A 77 -0.53 -4.77 -8.14
CA VAL A 77 -1.80 -5.15 -8.80
C VAL A 77 -2.94 -4.18 -8.46
N THR A 78 -3.47 -3.49 -9.46
CA THR A 78 -4.63 -2.60 -9.29
C THR A 78 -5.94 -3.38 -9.22
N GLN A 79 -6.16 -4.31 -10.16
CA GLN A 79 -7.35 -5.17 -10.23
C GLN A 79 -6.94 -6.57 -10.69
N SER A 80 -7.04 -7.54 -9.78
CA SER A 80 -6.50 -8.88 -9.96
C SER A 80 -7.03 -9.57 -11.21
N LYS A 81 -8.35 -9.80 -11.29
CA LYS A 81 -8.99 -10.54 -12.39
C LYS A 81 -8.73 -9.92 -13.77
N PHE A 82 -8.77 -8.59 -13.86
CA PHE A 82 -8.56 -7.91 -15.14
C PHE A 82 -7.14 -8.09 -15.66
N LEU A 83 -6.13 -7.76 -14.83
CA LEU A 83 -4.73 -7.88 -15.23
C LEU A 83 -4.31 -9.34 -15.47
N ALA A 84 -4.80 -10.26 -14.64
CA ALA A 84 -4.52 -11.69 -14.74
C ALA A 84 -4.98 -12.28 -16.10
N ASN A 85 -6.14 -11.84 -16.60
CA ASN A 85 -6.71 -12.35 -17.85
C ASN A 85 -6.20 -11.59 -19.09
N HIS A 86 -5.43 -10.54 -18.95
CA HIS A 86 -4.93 -9.70 -20.03
C HIS A 86 -3.41 -9.67 -20.09
N SER A 87 -2.80 -8.54 -19.70
CA SER A 87 -1.37 -8.30 -19.88
C SER A 87 -0.48 -9.28 -19.11
N ILE A 88 -0.87 -9.65 -17.89
CA ILE A 88 -0.07 -10.57 -17.07
C ILE A 88 -0.07 -11.99 -17.68
N TYR A 89 -1.22 -12.46 -18.17
CA TYR A 89 -1.27 -13.73 -18.91
C TYR A 89 -0.34 -13.71 -20.11
N GLN A 90 -0.31 -12.60 -20.87
CA GLN A 90 0.58 -12.45 -22.01
C GLN A 90 2.06 -12.45 -21.63
N ALA A 91 2.42 -11.74 -20.53
CA ALA A 91 3.79 -11.77 -20.03
C ALA A 91 4.24 -13.19 -19.68
N VAL A 92 3.42 -13.92 -18.92
CA VAL A 92 3.71 -15.31 -18.51
C VAL A 92 3.80 -16.23 -19.72
N LYS A 93 2.89 -16.10 -20.71
CA LYS A 93 2.92 -16.88 -21.96
C LYS A 93 4.19 -16.65 -22.78
N LYS A 94 4.74 -15.44 -22.74
CA LYS A 94 6.04 -15.10 -23.37
C LYS A 94 7.26 -15.50 -22.53
N GLY A 95 7.06 -16.15 -21.38
CA GLY A 95 8.15 -16.56 -20.49
C GLY A 95 8.75 -15.41 -19.65
N ILE A 96 8.13 -14.22 -19.65
CA ILE A 96 8.58 -13.09 -18.84
C ILE A 96 8.18 -13.33 -17.39
N PRO A 97 9.13 -13.44 -16.45
CA PRO A 97 8.81 -13.63 -15.04
C PRO A 97 8.10 -12.42 -14.46
N VAL A 98 7.04 -12.68 -13.70
CA VAL A 98 6.26 -11.67 -13.00
C VAL A 98 6.45 -11.84 -11.50
N VAL A 99 6.77 -10.77 -10.80
CA VAL A 99 6.66 -10.67 -9.34
C VAL A 99 5.65 -9.59 -8.99
N THR A 100 4.96 -9.75 -7.86
CA THR A 100 4.06 -8.70 -7.36
C THR A 100 4.72 -7.95 -6.20
N PHE A 101 4.45 -6.65 -6.08
CA PHE A 101 4.87 -5.86 -4.93
C PHE A 101 3.73 -4.98 -4.41
N ASP A 102 3.76 -4.59 -3.13
CA ASP A 102 2.70 -3.84 -2.45
C ASP A 102 1.35 -4.56 -2.46
N ALA A 103 0.73 -4.70 -3.61
CA ALA A 103 -0.54 -5.38 -3.80
C ALA A 103 -0.37 -6.64 -4.65
N ASP A 104 -0.80 -7.76 -4.09
CA ASP A 104 -0.77 -9.06 -4.73
C ASP A 104 -2.04 -9.36 -5.55
N PHE A 105 -1.99 -10.42 -6.33
CA PHE A 105 -3.18 -11.02 -6.91
C PHE A 105 -4.08 -11.61 -5.81
N SER A 106 -5.38 -11.72 -6.09
CA SER A 106 -6.27 -12.60 -5.34
C SER A 106 -5.79 -14.06 -5.43
N SER A 107 -6.13 -14.87 -4.43
CA SER A 107 -5.64 -16.26 -4.30
C SER A 107 -5.77 -17.07 -5.58
N GLU A 108 -6.86 -16.89 -6.32
CA GLU A 108 -7.15 -17.59 -7.58
C GLU A 108 -6.19 -17.26 -8.73
N HIS A 109 -5.44 -16.14 -8.65
CA HIS A 109 -4.53 -15.70 -9.72
C HIS A 109 -3.05 -15.66 -9.28
N GLN A 110 -2.72 -16.03 -8.05
CA GLN A 110 -1.35 -16.01 -7.53
C GLN A 110 -0.39 -16.94 -8.26
N TYR A 111 -0.90 -17.94 -8.97
CA TYR A 111 -0.08 -18.84 -9.79
C TYR A 111 0.65 -18.14 -10.94
N LEU A 112 0.21 -16.95 -11.34
CA LEU A 112 0.83 -16.16 -12.42
C LEU A 112 2.11 -15.45 -11.98
N ARG A 113 2.33 -15.29 -10.68
CA ARG A 113 3.54 -14.64 -10.16
C ARG A 113 4.55 -15.66 -9.63
N LYS A 114 5.82 -15.30 -9.70
CA LYS A 114 6.91 -16.10 -9.09
C LYS A 114 7.10 -15.79 -7.61
N ALA A 115 6.94 -14.50 -7.22
CA ALA A 115 7.06 -14.06 -5.83
C ALA A 115 6.16 -12.85 -5.52
N TYR A 116 5.87 -12.65 -4.23
CA TYR A 116 5.27 -11.44 -3.67
C TYR A 116 6.27 -10.73 -2.76
N ILE A 117 6.45 -9.44 -2.96
CA ILE A 117 7.29 -8.56 -2.15
C ILE A 117 6.44 -7.44 -1.58
N GLY A 118 6.23 -7.40 -0.27
CA GLY A 118 5.36 -6.37 0.27
C GLY A 118 5.14 -6.46 1.77
N THR A 119 4.07 -5.85 2.22
CA THR A 119 3.64 -5.87 3.61
C THR A 119 2.77 -7.09 3.89
N ASN A 120 2.87 -7.67 5.08
CA ASN A 120 1.80 -8.50 5.59
C ASN A 120 0.58 -7.62 5.89
N ASN A 121 -0.35 -7.56 4.95
CA ASN A 121 -1.47 -6.62 5.01
C ASN A 121 -2.47 -6.93 6.14
N LEU A 122 -2.61 -8.19 6.53
CA LEU A 122 -3.43 -8.56 7.68
C LEU A 122 -2.82 -8.02 8.97
N GLU A 123 -1.51 -8.19 9.14
CA GLU A 123 -0.79 -7.69 10.32
C GLU A 123 -0.75 -6.15 10.36
N LEU A 124 -0.62 -5.47 9.22
CA LEU A 124 -0.75 -4.01 9.19
C LEU A 124 -2.15 -3.58 9.66
N GLY A 125 -3.19 -4.28 9.22
CA GLY A 125 -4.55 -4.03 9.68
C GLY A 125 -4.71 -4.28 11.18
N ARG A 126 -4.14 -5.37 11.71
CA ARG A 126 -4.11 -5.64 13.15
C ARG A 126 -3.39 -4.55 13.91
N ALA A 127 -2.22 -4.11 13.44
CA ALA A 127 -1.47 -3.02 14.07
C ALA A 127 -2.29 -1.71 14.14
N LEU A 128 -3.03 -1.36 13.08
CA LEU A 128 -3.95 -0.22 13.11
C LEU A 128 -5.08 -0.42 14.13
N GLY A 129 -5.67 -1.60 14.19
CA GLY A 129 -6.72 -1.96 15.14
C GLY A 129 -6.24 -1.88 16.60
N GLU A 130 -5.08 -2.48 16.91
CA GLU A 130 -4.47 -2.43 18.24
C GLU A 130 -4.13 -0.99 18.67
N THR A 131 -3.63 -0.18 17.73
CA THR A 131 -3.36 1.24 17.99
C THR A 131 -4.63 1.98 18.37
N VAL A 132 -5.72 1.77 17.63
CA VAL A 132 -7.03 2.40 17.95
C VAL A 132 -7.55 1.92 19.30
N LYS A 133 -7.44 0.63 19.62
CA LYS A 133 -7.83 0.06 20.88
C LYS A 133 -7.04 0.65 22.06
N LYS A 134 -5.74 0.92 21.88
CA LYS A 134 -4.92 1.62 22.89
C LYS A 134 -5.33 3.08 23.09
N LEU A 135 -5.69 3.77 22.01
CA LEU A 135 -6.11 5.18 22.06
C LEU A 135 -7.53 5.36 22.61
N ARG A 136 -8.39 4.32 22.48
CA ARG A 136 -9.78 4.29 22.95
C ARG A 136 -10.11 2.92 23.56
N PRO A 137 -9.68 2.64 24.80
CA PRO A 137 -9.91 1.35 25.45
C PRO A 137 -11.41 1.02 25.65
N GLU A 138 -12.26 2.05 25.80
CA GLU A 138 -13.70 1.91 26.00
C GLU A 138 -14.50 1.66 24.69
N GLY A 139 -13.82 1.58 23.56
CA GLY A 139 -14.47 1.43 22.26
C GLY A 139 -14.84 2.76 21.61
N GLY A 140 -15.65 2.69 20.54
CA GLY A 140 -16.06 3.88 19.80
C GLY A 140 -16.73 3.57 18.47
N SER A 141 -17.06 4.63 17.76
CA SER A 141 -17.63 4.54 16.41
C SER A 141 -16.57 4.84 15.37
N ILE A 142 -16.21 3.84 14.58
CA ILE A 142 -15.12 3.96 13.60
C ILE A 142 -15.64 4.24 12.19
N CYS A 143 -14.77 4.87 11.38
CA CYS A 143 -14.87 4.89 9.94
C CYS A 143 -13.54 4.50 9.29
N ILE A 144 -13.57 3.54 8.40
CA ILE A 144 -12.40 3.09 7.64
C ILE A 144 -12.35 3.83 6.31
N PHE A 145 -11.21 4.47 6.02
CA PHE A 145 -10.91 5.10 4.74
C PHE A 145 -10.04 4.15 3.91
N THR A 146 -10.46 3.91 2.67
CA THR A 146 -9.77 2.97 1.77
C THR A 146 -9.59 3.54 0.37
N GLY A 147 -8.63 3.01 -0.37
CA GLY A 147 -8.43 3.39 -1.77
C GLY A 147 -9.54 2.84 -2.66
N ARG A 148 -9.81 1.54 -2.58
CA ARG A 148 -10.81 0.80 -3.38
C ARG A 148 -11.36 -0.36 -2.57
N LEU A 149 -12.63 -0.70 -2.79
CA LEU A 149 -13.29 -1.84 -2.12
C LEU A 149 -12.94 -3.20 -2.74
N ASP A 150 -12.40 -3.20 -3.96
CA ASP A 150 -11.99 -4.40 -4.71
C ASP A 150 -10.46 -4.61 -4.70
N SER A 151 -9.74 -3.95 -3.78
CA SER A 151 -8.28 -4.10 -3.65
C SER A 151 -7.94 -5.14 -2.58
N PRO A 152 -7.32 -6.28 -2.95
CA PRO A 152 -7.07 -7.39 -2.03
C PRO A 152 -6.27 -7.00 -0.78
N ASN A 153 -5.18 -6.23 -0.96
CA ASN A 153 -4.35 -5.78 0.15
C ASN A 153 -5.12 -4.87 1.13
N LEU A 154 -5.96 -3.95 0.62
CA LEU A 154 -6.73 -3.05 1.47
C LEU A 154 -7.84 -3.81 2.23
N ASN A 155 -8.46 -4.81 1.60
CA ASN A 155 -9.44 -5.66 2.26
C ASN A 155 -8.83 -6.52 3.36
N LEU A 156 -7.60 -7.01 3.21
CA LEU A 156 -6.86 -7.68 4.28
C LEU A 156 -6.59 -6.74 5.46
N ARG A 157 -6.22 -5.47 5.21
CA ARG A 157 -6.06 -4.46 6.27
C ARG A 157 -7.37 -4.19 7.01
N ILE A 158 -8.47 -4.05 6.28
CA ILE A 158 -9.81 -3.90 6.87
C ILE A 158 -10.16 -5.10 7.74
N MET A 159 -9.89 -6.31 7.25
CA MET A 159 -10.09 -7.55 8.02
C MET A 159 -9.27 -7.55 9.31
N GLY A 160 -8.00 -7.17 9.25
CA GLY A 160 -7.13 -7.07 10.43
C GLY A 160 -7.68 -6.11 11.49
N ILE A 161 -8.12 -4.90 11.08
CA ILE A 161 -8.77 -3.93 11.98
C ILE A 161 -10.01 -4.54 12.63
N ARG A 162 -10.92 -5.09 11.82
CA ARG A 162 -12.16 -5.68 12.29
C ARG A 162 -11.92 -6.86 13.22
N SER A 163 -10.93 -7.71 12.92
CA SER A 163 -10.58 -8.86 13.76
C SER A 163 -10.12 -8.44 15.15
N VAL A 164 -9.28 -7.41 15.25
CA VAL A 164 -8.80 -6.90 16.53
C VAL A 164 -9.92 -6.28 17.36
N LEU A 165 -10.74 -5.45 16.72
CA LEU A 165 -11.78 -4.69 17.41
C LEU A 165 -12.99 -5.57 17.80
N SER A 166 -13.29 -6.62 17.02
CA SER A 166 -14.37 -7.57 17.34
C SER A 166 -13.92 -8.78 18.16
N GLY A 167 -12.62 -9.06 18.21
CA GLY A 167 -12.09 -10.31 18.77
C GLY A 167 -12.33 -11.56 17.90
N ILE A 168 -12.84 -11.40 16.66
CA ILE A 168 -13.21 -12.49 15.75
C ILE A 168 -12.13 -12.67 14.69
N ASN A 169 -11.66 -13.89 14.50
CA ASN A 169 -10.80 -14.26 13.37
C ASN A 169 -11.64 -14.55 12.13
N TYR A 170 -11.71 -13.60 11.21
CA TYR A 170 -12.42 -13.75 9.96
C TYR A 170 -11.63 -14.61 8.96
N GLY A 171 -12.29 -15.56 8.29
CA GLY A 171 -11.68 -16.42 7.27
C GLY A 171 -11.58 -15.75 5.88
N GLN A 172 -12.38 -14.69 5.62
CA GLN A 172 -12.46 -14.05 4.31
C GLN A 172 -12.42 -12.52 4.43
N PRO A 173 -11.55 -11.82 3.64
CA PRO A 173 -11.54 -10.38 3.58
C PRO A 173 -12.82 -9.81 2.92
N PRO A 174 -13.32 -8.67 3.40
CA PRO A 174 -12.76 -7.80 4.45
C PRO A 174 -13.27 -8.08 5.86
N GLY A 175 -13.87 -9.23 6.15
CA GLY A 175 -14.55 -9.55 7.41
C GLY A 175 -15.90 -8.83 7.56
N ALA A 176 -16.67 -9.18 8.60
CA ALA A 176 -17.95 -8.54 8.90
C ALA A 176 -17.75 -7.13 9.49
N ARG A 177 -18.71 -6.24 9.23
CA ARG A 177 -18.73 -4.89 9.83
C ARG A 177 -18.99 -4.98 11.32
N LEU A 178 -18.38 -4.07 12.08
CA LEU A 178 -18.61 -3.95 13.53
C LEU A 178 -20.00 -3.39 13.81
N ARG A 179 -20.70 -4.04 14.74
CA ARG A 179 -22.09 -3.70 15.10
C ARG A 179 -22.29 -3.42 16.59
N GLY A 180 -21.21 -3.37 17.37
CA GLY A 180 -21.19 -3.14 18.83
C GLY A 180 -20.25 -4.09 19.58
N GLU A 181 -19.53 -4.96 18.88
CA GLU A 181 -18.60 -5.92 19.46
C GLU A 181 -17.52 -5.19 20.31
N HIS A 182 -17.38 -5.56 21.54
CA HIS A 182 -16.47 -4.94 22.51
C HIS A 182 -16.56 -3.40 22.55
N GLY A 183 -17.78 -2.84 22.39
CA GLY A 183 -17.99 -1.40 22.36
C GLY A 183 -17.67 -0.72 21.02
N TRP A 184 -17.32 -1.49 19.97
CA TRP A 184 -16.95 -0.96 18.67
C TRP A 184 -18.10 -1.09 17.66
N LYS A 185 -18.43 0.00 17.01
CA LYS A 185 -19.36 0.03 15.89
C LYS A 185 -18.74 0.75 14.69
N GLU A 186 -19.17 0.38 13.49
CA GLU A 186 -18.71 1.00 12.25
C GLU A 186 -19.82 1.88 11.68
N TRP A 187 -19.53 3.17 11.43
CA TRP A 187 -20.50 4.09 10.82
C TRP A 187 -21.09 3.50 9.53
N SER A 188 -22.40 3.61 9.35
CA SER A 188 -23.15 2.93 8.26
C SER A 188 -22.62 3.23 6.85
N ARG A 189 -22.01 4.40 6.64
CA ARG A 189 -21.41 4.80 5.35
C ARG A 189 -20.05 4.20 5.06
N CYS A 190 -19.37 3.66 6.08
CA CYS A 190 -18.00 3.15 5.94
C CYS A 190 -18.00 1.66 5.55
N PRO A 191 -16.94 1.20 4.87
CA PRO A 191 -15.72 1.93 4.52
C PRO A 191 -15.93 2.94 3.38
N LEU A 192 -15.16 4.06 3.40
CA LEU A 192 -15.22 5.14 2.42
C LEU A 192 -14.12 5.02 1.37
N PRO A 193 -14.43 4.65 0.10
CA PRO A 193 -13.43 4.53 -0.96
C PRO A 193 -13.18 5.87 -1.65
N HIS A 194 -11.92 6.33 -1.69
CA HIS A 194 -11.54 7.58 -2.40
C HIS A 194 -11.05 7.35 -3.84
N ARG A 195 -10.77 6.10 -4.25
CA ARG A 195 -10.38 5.70 -5.62
C ARG A 195 -9.15 6.44 -6.18
N GLY A 196 -8.20 6.82 -5.32
CA GLY A 196 -7.02 7.61 -5.69
C GLY A 196 -7.27 9.10 -5.87
N ASP A 197 -8.50 9.57 -5.70
CA ASP A 197 -8.89 10.97 -5.66
C ASP A 197 -8.75 11.51 -4.23
N PHE A 198 -7.71 12.32 -4.01
CA PHE A 198 -7.42 12.86 -2.67
C PHE A 198 -8.37 14.00 -2.29
N ASP A 199 -8.95 14.71 -3.23
CA ASP A 199 -9.96 15.74 -2.95
C ASP A 199 -11.26 15.11 -2.46
N ARG A 200 -11.65 14.00 -3.07
CA ARG A 200 -12.73 13.15 -2.57
C ARG A 200 -12.44 12.65 -1.14
N ALA A 201 -11.19 12.22 -0.88
CA ALA A 201 -10.81 11.79 0.46
C ALA A 201 -10.96 12.91 1.51
N ILE A 202 -10.61 14.16 1.17
CA ILE A 202 -10.81 15.33 2.03
C ILE A 202 -12.30 15.62 2.27
N THR A 203 -13.12 15.52 1.22
CA THR A 203 -14.58 15.70 1.36
C THR A 203 -15.19 14.66 2.29
N GLN A 204 -14.77 13.40 2.15
CA GLN A 204 -15.19 12.31 3.02
C GLN A 204 -14.74 12.52 4.48
N LEU A 205 -13.50 13.01 4.69
CA LEU A 205 -12.98 13.31 6.02
C LEU A 205 -13.75 14.47 6.69
N ARG A 206 -14.08 15.53 5.94
CA ARG A 206 -14.91 16.62 6.44
C ARG A 206 -16.28 16.11 6.90
N LEU A 207 -16.92 15.28 6.09
CA LEU A 207 -18.21 14.67 6.44
C LEU A 207 -18.15 13.86 7.74
N ALA A 208 -17.03 13.20 8.03
CA ALA A 208 -16.85 12.48 9.28
C ALA A 208 -16.80 13.44 10.49
N PHE A 209 -16.08 14.56 10.39
CA PHE A 209 -16.03 15.58 11.45
C PHE A 209 -17.39 16.28 11.67
N GLU A 210 -18.26 16.33 10.65
CA GLU A 210 -19.60 16.91 10.76
C GLU A 210 -20.61 15.97 11.46
N LYS A 211 -20.22 14.74 11.80
CA LYS A 211 -21.06 13.69 12.40
C LYS A 211 -20.43 13.05 13.63
N PRO A 212 -20.01 13.83 14.65
CA PRO A 212 -19.25 13.32 15.79
C PRO A 212 -20.04 12.29 16.63
N ASP A 213 -21.37 12.36 16.64
CA ASP A 213 -22.28 11.39 17.24
C ASP A 213 -22.35 10.04 16.50
N GLN A 214 -21.94 10.01 15.23
CA GLN A 214 -21.94 8.79 14.41
C GLN A 214 -20.54 8.20 14.17
N VAL A 215 -19.49 9.04 14.25
CA VAL A 215 -18.10 8.61 14.07
C VAL A 215 -17.18 9.51 14.88
N ASN A 216 -16.30 8.89 15.67
CA ASN A 216 -15.31 9.57 16.48
C ASN A 216 -13.89 8.99 16.31
N THR A 217 -13.75 8.01 15.44
CA THR A 217 -12.46 7.35 15.17
C THR A 217 -12.32 7.07 13.68
N LEU A 218 -11.26 7.58 13.11
CA LEU A 218 -10.95 7.42 11.70
C LEU A 218 -9.71 6.56 11.50
N ILE A 219 -9.82 5.53 10.66
CA ILE A 219 -8.73 4.62 10.36
C ILE A 219 -8.50 4.62 8.84
N GLY A 220 -7.38 5.15 8.39
CA GLY A 220 -6.98 5.07 6.99
C GLY A 220 -6.12 3.84 6.73
N VAL A 221 -6.59 2.91 5.88
CA VAL A 221 -5.79 1.73 5.49
C VAL A 221 -4.73 2.03 4.44
N GLY A 222 -4.53 3.30 4.12
CA GLY A 222 -3.48 3.89 3.28
C GLY A 222 -3.45 5.39 3.52
N GLY A 223 -2.48 6.12 2.93
CA GLY A 223 -2.25 7.55 3.17
C GLY A 223 -3.39 8.50 2.77
N GLY A 224 -4.33 8.06 1.95
CA GLY A 224 -5.59 8.72 1.59
C GLY A 224 -5.59 10.25 1.68
N PRO A 225 -6.39 10.84 2.59
CA PRO A 225 -6.53 12.29 2.71
C PRO A 225 -5.24 13.02 3.08
N GLN A 226 -4.28 12.38 3.78
CA GLN A 226 -3.00 13.00 4.14
C GLN A 226 -2.15 13.39 2.93
N ASN A 227 -2.39 12.77 1.76
CA ASN A 227 -1.70 13.11 0.51
C ASN A 227 -2.23 14.40 -0.15
N ALA A 228 -3.40 14.91 0.25
CA ALA A 228 -3.87 16.25 -0.12
C ALA A 228 -3.33 17.30 0.87
N ILE A 229 -2.00 17.45 0.95
CA ILE A 229 -1.25 18.07 2.03
C ILE A 229 -1.91 19.35 2.57
N LYS A 230 -2.03 20.40 1.74
CA LYS A 230 -2.57 21.72 2.18
C LYS A 230 -4.03 21.62 2.63
N LYS A 231 -4.86 20.84 1.93
CA LYS A 231 -6.29 20.70 2.26
C LYS A 231 -6.46 19.90 3.55
N TYR A 232 -5.65 18.86 3.74
CA TYR A 232 -5.62 18.08 4.98
C TYR A 232 -5.21 18.95 6.17
N GLN A 233 -4.09 19.69 6.06
CA GLN A 233 -3.63 20.59 7.10
C GLN A 233 -4.70 21.61 7.52
N ARG A 234 -5.34 22.24 6.53
CA ARG A 234 -6.41 23.22 6.79
C ARG A 234 -7.58 22.58 7.58
N LEU A 235 -8.04 21.40 7.13
CA LEU A 235 -9.16 20.71 7.77
C LEU A 235 -8.81 20.27 9.19
N MET A 236 -7.61 19.72 9.41
CA MET A 236 -7.19 19.25 10.73
C MET A 236 -6.93 20.41 11.68
N SER A 237 -6.42 21.55 11.22
CA SER A 237 -6.23 22.76 12.04
C SER A 237 -7.56 23.30 12.58
N VAL A 238 -8.60 23.31 11.76
CA VAL A 238 -9.95 23.74 12.21
C VAL A 238 -10.52 22.78 13.28
N ASN A 239 -10.18 21.50 13.20
CA ASN A 239 -10.67 20.47 14.12
C ASN A 239 -9.66 20.11 15.22
N LYS A 240 -8.59 20.93 15.39
CA LYS A 240 -7.46 20.62 16.27
C LYS A 240 -7.90 20.33 17.72
N LYS A 241 -8.86 21.07 18.25
CA LYS A 241 -9.40 20.87 19.61
C LYS A 241 -9.91 19.44 19.83
N TYR A 242 -10.60 18.85 18.86
CA TYR A 242 -11.14 17.47 18.95
C TYR A 242 -10.03 16.40 18.84
N LEU A 243 -8.94 16.74 18.14
CA LEU A 243 -7.76 15.88 18.06
C LEU A 243 -6.99 15.92 19.37
N ASP A 244 -6.73 17.11 19.92
CA ASP A 244 -5.95 17.28 21.17
C ASP A 244 -6.66 16.66 22.38
N SER A 245 -7.98 16.78 22.44
CA SER A 245 -8.79 16.14 23.51
C SER A 245 -9.00 14.64 23.26
N LYS A 246 -8.61 14.11 22.10
CA LYS A 246 -8.93 12.74 21.63
C LYS A 246 -10.42 12.43 21.56
N GLU A 247 -11.29 13.46 21.54
CA GLU A 247 -12.70 13.26 21.21
C GLU A 247 -12.85 12.69 19.80
N PHE A 248 -11.92 13.03 18.89
CA PHE A 248 -11.80 12.43 17.57
C PHE A 248 -10.39 11.84 17.35
N VAL A 249 -10.30 10.53 17.22
CA VAL A 249 -9.03 9.82 17.00
C VAL A 249 -8.79 9.57 15.51
N VAL A 250 -7.57 9.78 15.06
CA VAL A 250 -7.17 9.62 13.66
C VAL A 250 -5.89 8.81 13.57
N VAL A 251 -5.94 7.67 12.85
CA VAL A 251 -4.83 6.75 12.63
C VAL A 251 -4.73 6.40 11.15
N PHE A 252 -3.51 6.36 10.60
CA PHE A 252 -3.30 6.05 9.20
C PHE A 252 -2.23 4.97 8.97
N ALA A 253 -2.37 4.26 7.87
CA ALA A 253 -1.23 3.56 7.27
C ALA A 253 -0.32 4.55 6.53
N ASP A 254 0.93 4.14 6.32
CA ASP A 254 2.02 4.85 5.66
C ASP A 254 2.68 5.97 6.50
N THR A 255 3.96 6.23 6.17
CA THR A 255 4.83 7.17 6.90
C THR A 255 5.72 7.96 5.94
N ASN A 256 5.14 8.45 4.83
CA ASN A 256 5.91 9.35 3.96
C ASN A 256 6.20 10.69 4.68
N SER A 257 7.13 11.47 4.15
CA SER A 257 7.60 12.70 4.79
C SER A 257 6.49 13.70 5.13
N SER A 258 5.43 13.79 4.32
CA SER A 258 4.29 14.67 4.62
C SER A 258 3.43 14.13 5.75
N GLN A 259 3.25 12.82 5.83
CA GLN A 259 2.51 12.16 6.91
C GLN A 259 3.22 12.30 8.26
N LEU A 260 4.55 12.15 8.28
CA LEU A 260 5.35 12.40 9.50
C LEU A 260 5.28 13.86 9.96
N LYS A 261 5.23 14.82 9.02
CA LYS A 261 4.98 16.24 9.35
C LYS A 261 3.59 16.47 9.96
N HIS A 262 2.57 15.78 9.43
CA HIS A 262 1.22 15.84 10.01
C HIS A 262 1.16 15.22 11.40
N LEU A 263 1.87 14.12 11.61
CA LEU A 263 2.00 13.45 12.90
C LEU A 263 2.68 14.37 13.93
N LYS A 264 3.82 14.97 13.57
CA LYS A 264 4.50 16.00 14.37
C LYS A 264 3.57 17.13 14.80
N ALA A 265 2.69 17.56 13.91
CA ALA A 265 1.75 18.66 14.16
C ALA A 265 0.49 18.22 14.94
N GLY A 266 0.42 16.96 15.40
CA GLY A 266 -0.76 16.40 16.08
C GLY A 266 -2.02 16.36 15.19
N MET A 267 -1.83 16.27 13.88
CA MET A 267 -2.91 16.13 12.88
C MET A 267 -3.28 14.69 12.59
N SER A 268 -2.56 13.75 13.14
CA SER A 268 -2.90 12.34 13.33
C SER A 268 -2.28 11.89 14.66
N HIS A 269 -2.85 10.84 15.26
CA HIS A 269 -2.35 10.31 16.54
C HIS A 269 -1.31 9.24 16.35
N TYR A 270 -1.41 8.50 15.24
CA TYR A 270 -0.53 7.39 14.97
C TYR A 270 -0.49 7.07 13.46
N ASN A 271 0.65 6.61 13.01
CA ASN A 271 0.82 6.08 11.66
C ASN A 271 1.55 4.73 11.70
N VAL A 272 1.05 3.74 10.97
CA VAL A 272 1.73 2.46 10.77
C VAL A 272 2.36 2.45 9.38
N GLY A 273 3.68 2.48 9.32
CA GLY A 273 4.44 2.60 8.08
C GLY A 273 4.71 1.28 7.40
N GLN A 274 4.86 1.36 6.10
CA GLN A 274 5.37 0.33 5.21
C GLN A 274 6.74 0.74 4.68
N ASN A 275 7.47 -0.19 4.02
CA ASN A 275 8.75 0.13 3.39
C ASN A 275 8.69 0.00 1.86
N PRO A 276 8.11 0.99 1.14
CA PRO A 276 8.01 0.93 -0.32
C PRO A 276 9.37 0.93 -1.03
N TYR A 277 10.38 1.61 -0.47
CA TYR A 277 11.74 1.58 -1.01
C TYR A 277 12.27 0.14 -1.07
N GLU A 278 12.18 -0.58 0.05
CA GLU A 278 12.63 -1.96 0.12
C GLU A 278 11.79 -2.89 -0.76
N MET A 279 10.49 -2.62 -0.92
CA MET A 279 9.66 -3.37 -1.87
C MET A 279 10.19 -3.25 -3.30
N GLY A 280 10.49 -2.04 -3.75
CA GLY A 280 11.06 -1.80 -5.08
C GLY A 280 12.45 -2.43 -5.26
N ARG A 281 13.30 -2.29 -4.24
CA ARG A 281 14.65 -2.86 -4.22
C ARG A 281 14.62 -4.39 -4.31
N GLN A 282 13.84 -5.04 -3.46
CA GLN A 282 13.72 -6.49 -3.41
C GLN A 282 13.02 -7.07 -4.64
N ALA A 283 12.09 -6.35 -5.26
CA ALA A 283 11.46 -6.79 -6.49
C ALA A 283 12.51 -6.98 -7.62
N ILE A 284 13.46 -6.05 -7.75
CA ILE A 284 14.54 -6.13 -8.73
C ILE A 284 15.53 -7.26 -8.38
N VAL A 285 15.93 -7.34 -7.11
CA VAL A 285 16.83 -8.40 -6.64
C VAL A 285 16.19 -9.79 -6.88
N THR A 286 14.90 -9.92 -6.63
CA THR A 286 14.17 -11.18 -6.84
C THR A 286 14.06 -11.53 -8.33
N LEU A 287 13.71 -10.56 -9.20
CA LEU A 287 13.69 -10.78 -10.65
C LEU A 287 15.07 -11.20 -11.16
N HIS A 288 16.13 -10.54 -10.71
CA HIS A 288 17.50 -10.91 -11.10
C HIS A 288 17.87 -12.34 -10.65
N LYS A 289 17.50 -12.75 -9.43
CA LYS A 289 17.69 -14.12 -8.96
C LYS A 289 16.93 -15.13 -9.85
N ILE A 290 15.71 -14.81 -10.24
CA ILE A 290 14.87 -15.67 -11.10
C ILE A 290 15.55 -15.87 -12.47
N VAL A 291 15.93 -14.79 -13.16
CA VAL A 291 16.51 -14.89 -14.52
C VAL A 291 17.92 -15.46 -14.53
N THR A 292 18.64 -15.42 -13.39
CA THR A 292 19.96 -16.03 -13.21
C THR A 292 19.91 -17.41 -12.53
N ASN A 293 18.71 -18.02 -12.41
CA ASN A 293 18.48 -19.34 -11.79
C ASN A 293 19.04 -19.47 -10.36
N LYS A 294 19.04 -18.38 -9.59
CA LYS A 294 19.41 -18.37 -8.17
C LYS A 294 18.20 -18.59 -7.28
N ALA A 295 18.42 -19.16 -6.09
CA ALA A 295 17.36 -19.34 -5.09
C ALA A 295 16.76 -17.98 -4.65
N TYR A 296 15.42 -17.94 -4.51
CA TYR A 296 14.67 -16.77 -4.07
C TYR A 296 13.48 -17.17 -3.19
N GLU A 297 13.02 -16.24 -2.39
CA GLU A 297 11.83 -16.44 -1.54
C GLU A 297 10.55 -16.17 -2.34
N LYS A 298 9.54 -17.05 -2.19
CA LYS A 298 8.22 -16.86 -2.82
C LYS A 298 7.41 -15.72 -2.19
N THR A 299 7.74 -15.35 -0.96
CA THR A 299 7.12 -14.24 -0.23
C THR A 299 8.16 -13.53 0.61
N TYR A 300 8.32 -12.25 0.40
CA TYR A 300 9.19 -11.37 1.18
C TYR A 300 8.35 -10.29 1.85
N PHE A 301 8.22 -10.33 3.17
CA PHE A 301 7.53 -9.30 3.93
C PHE A 301 8.49 -8.22 4.40
N THR A 302 8.20 -6.97 4.00
CA THR A 302 8.90 -5.80 4.55
C THR A 302 8.40 -5.51 5.96
N PRO A 303 9.29 -5.08 6.89
CA PRO A 303 8.90 -4.76 8.25
C PRO A 303 7.95 -3.56 8.30
N LEU A 304 7.10 -3.53 9.35
CA LEU A 304 6.28 -2.38 9.69
C LEU A 304 7.06 -1.40 10.56
N THR A 305 6.72 -0.12 10.46
CA THR A 305 7.18 0.93 11.38
C THR A 305 6.00 1.50 12.15
N TYR A 306 6.22 1.87 13.40
CA TYR A 306 5.19 2.33 14.34
C TYR A 306 5.52 3.76 14.79
N CYS A 307 4.75 4.71 14.29
CA CYS A 307 5.04 6.14 14.41
C CYS A 307 3.97 6.89 15.18
N ASP A 308 4.40 7.63 16.20
CA ASP A 308 3.58 8.57 16.98
C ASP A 308 4.23 9.95 17.06
N THR A 309 3.67 10.83 17.87
CA THR A 309 4.18 12.19 18.08
C THR A 309 5.56 12.22 18.75
N ASP A 310 5.94 11.17 19.47
CA ASP A 310 7.17 11.14 20.24
C ASP A 310 8.36 10.62 19.42
N ASN A 311 8.09 9.68 18.47
CA ASN A 311 9.13 9.03 17.69
C ASN A 311 9.16 9.40 16.19
N TYR A 312 8.33 10.34 15.73
CA TYR A 312 8.18 10.69 14.30
C TYR A 312 9.50 11.04 13.58
N GLN A 313 10.54 11.47 14.30
CA GLN A 313 11.84 11.82 13.71
C GLN A 313 12.67 10.59 13.34
N THR A 314 12.58 9.53 14.11
CA THR A 314 13.35 8.29 13.96
C THR A 314 12.56 7.18 13.27
N CYS A 315 11.26 7.39 13.13
CA CYS A 315 10.31 6.46 12.57
C CYS A 315 10.28 6.55 11.05
N THR A 316 11.40 6.28 10.42
CA THR A 316 11.46 6.09 8.96
C THR A 316 11.89 4.66 8.68
N ALA A 317 11.24 4.01 7.73
CA ALA A 317 11.75 2.76 7.21
C ALA A 317 13.12 3.06 6.57
N LYS A 318 14.16 2.57 7.23
CA LYS A 318 15.54 2.60 6.71
C LYS A 318 15.70 1.55 5.65
#